data_5e65c9f0a7a3ec6930621c19df91de98
#
_entry.id   5e65c9f0a7a3ec6930621c19df91de98
#
_cell.length_a   1.000
_cell.length_b   1.000
_cell.length_c   1.000
_cell.angle_alpha   90.00
_cell.angle_beta   90.00
_cell.angle_gamma   90.00
#
_symmetry.space_group_name_H-M   'P 1'
#
loop_
_entity.id
_entity.type
_entity.pdbx_description
1 polymer ?
#
loop_
_entity_poly.entity_id
_entity_poly.type
_entity_poly.pdbx_seq_one_letter_code
_entity_poly.pdbx_strand_id
1 'polypeptide(L)'
;KTNYRASLNYKKNDGMIRNTSRETINGSIAVNHRAFDDKLQLSFNLANSFVKVDAVSDDVDKVGDIPNYGILYQAIRINPTMPIYKEDGSFWETYSGYEDFNPVARIYQRTKKKEFKNLLANFKAQYEIIPGLTAAAFFAMEKNDALTNDYSMREEYSQYKDGTNGRAKKEYYQNTNRTTEWTANYNTSINGVHNITGLLGYSYQDFEYEQFSAENKNFLTDVFGTNNLEAGGYLKDGKAEMKSKKETSKLIAFFARANYNYDGKYMASASIRREGSTKFGANNKWAWFPSVSAGWMISREDFMESQEVFDVLKFRAGFGITGSLPTDPYMSLATYGTGAGAWNAYTGSWLTATYGPNINPNPDLKWEKNESLNIGFDFGLLGGRLNGTIDWYSRTTRDLISSYNAQQPSLIYNTITTNVGTMRNRGIELALNAEVVKTKDFSYTANFTFSYENNKLTSLSNDVYKSSYEDQYDLPSPGNPGKAYRLQEGQPIASFFGYVCDGINP
;
A
#
# COMPACT_ATOMS: atom_id res chain seq x y z
N LYS A 1 39.93 3.96 -0.45
CA LYS A 1 39.58 2.66 0.20
C LYS A 1 38.31 2.11 -0.44
N THR A 2 38.28 0.78 -0.71
CA THR A 2 37.11 0.12 -1.32
C THR A 2 36.66 -1.01 -0.42
N ASN A 3 35.37 -1.03 -0.11
CA ASN A 3 34.71 -2.13 0.58
C ASN A 3 33.64 -2.70 -0.34
N TYR A 4 33.52 -4.01 -0.39
CA TYR A 4 32.45 -4.67 -1.15
C TYR A 4 31.80 -5.78 -0.32
N ARG A 5 30.55 -6.05 -0.62
CA ARG A 5 29.78 -7.14 -0.07
C ARG A 5 28.98 -7.77 -1.20
N ALA A 6 29.06 -9.08 -1.34
CA ALA A 6 28.20 -9.86 -2.21
C ALA A 6 27.48 -10.92 -1.39
N SER A 7 26.21 -11.15 -1.70
CA SER A 7 25.42 -12.21 -1.06
C SER A 7 24.53 -12.91 -2.06
N LEU A 8 24.35 -14.20 -1.86
CA LEU A 8 23.40 -15.04 -2.57
C LEU A 8 22.62 -15.84 -1.55
N ASN A 9 21.28 -15.84 -1.68
CA ASN A 9 20.40 -16.60 -0.81
C ASN A 9 19.40 -17.37 -1.66
N TYR A 10 19.19 -18.64 -1.31
CA TYR A 10 18.14 -19.48 -1.86
C TYR A 10 17.22 -19.94 -0.74
N LYS A 11 15.92 -19.84 -0.97
CA LYS A 11 14.89 -20.30 -0.05
C LYS A 11 13.78 -21.01 -0.80
N LYS A 12 13.40 -22.19 -0.32
CA LYS A 12 12.23 -22.92 -0.78
C LYS A 12 11.28 -23.18 0.37
N ASN A 13 10.00 -22.92 0.16
CA ASN A 13 8.93 -23.23 1.11
C ASN A 13 7.84 -23.99 0.35
N ASP A 14 7.43 -25.11 0.87
CA ASP A 14 6.23 -25.80 0.42
C ASP A 14 5.05 -25.36 1.30
N GLY A 15 3.90 -25.09 0.68
CA GLY A 15 2.71 -24.65 1.38
C GLY A 15 1.97 -25.77 2.09
N MET A 16 1.06 -25.42 3.02
CA MET A 16 0.20 -26.38 3.69
C MET A 16 -0.85 -26.99 2.74
N ILE A 17 -1.24 -26.26 1.69
CA ILE A 17 -2.12 -26.79 0.64
C ILE A 17 -1.23 -27.50 -0.39
N ARG A 18 -1.67 -28.71 -0.80
CA ARG A 18 -0.94 -29.46 -1.85
C ARG A 18 -0.81 -28.65 -3.13
N ASN A 19 0.26 -28.87 -3.88
CA ASN A 19 0.58 -28.17 -5.13
C ASN A 19 0.84 -26.67 -4.95
N THR A 20 1.18 -26.23 -3.75
CA THR A 20 1.61 -24.84 -3.49
C THR A 20 3.05 -24.81 -3.01
N SER A 21 3.83 -23.93 -3.60
CA SER A 21 5.24 -23.73 -3.21
C SER A 21 5.71 -22.31 -3.52
N ARG A 22 6.78 -21.91 -2.88
CA ARG A 22 7.48 -20.66 -3.17
C ARG A 22 8.99 -20.89 -3.15
N GLU A 23 9.64 -20.62 -4.27
CA GLU A 23 11.09 -20.59 -4.40
C GLU A 23 11.55 -19.14 -4.56
N THR A 24 12.61 -18.77 -3.86
CA THR A 24 13.16 -17.41 -3.90
C THR A 24 14.68 -17.49 -4.01
N ILE A 25 15.24 -16.78 -5.00
CA ILE A 25 16.67 -16.58 -5.17
C ILE A 25 16.93 -15.08 -5.06
N ASN A 26 17.73 -14.68 -4.08
CA ASN A 26 18.14 -13.30 -3.90
C ASN A 26 19.63 -13.16 -4.07
N GLY A 27 20.05 -12.24 -4.94
CA GLY A 27 21.45 -11.85 -5.10
C GLY A 27 21.61 -10.36 -4.78
N SER A 28 22.67 -9.98 -4.08
CA SER A 28 22.98 -8.57 -3.88
C SER A 28 24.49 -8.30 -3.92
N ILE A 29 24.83 -7.11 -4.43
CA ILE A 29 26.17 -6.58 -4.46
C ILE A 29 26.13 -5.14 -3.93
N ALA A 30 26.98 -4.82 -2.98
CA ALA A 30 27.19 -3.48 -2.48
C ALA A 30 28.67 -3.13 -2.58
N VAL A 31 28.98 -1.97 -3.15
CA VAL A 31 30.35 -1.43 -3.28
C VAL A 31 30.38 -0.03 -2.73
N ASN A 32 31.30 0.23 -1.80
CA ASN A 32 31.57 1.57 -1.30
C ASN A 32 33.04 1.91 -1.56
N HIS A 33 33.26 3.03 -2.19
CA HIS A 33 34.60 3.51 -2.51
C HIS A 33 34.79 4.93 -1.94
N ARG A 34 35.95 5.15 -1.29
CA ARG A 34 36.35 6.46 -0.79
C ARG A 34 37.65 6.89 -1.45
N ALA A 35 37.69 8.13 -1.91
CA ALA A 35 38.82 8.73 -2.59
C ALA A 35 39.03 10.16 -2.14
N PHE A 36 40.18 10.76 -2.52
CA PHE A 36 40.57 12.16 -2.21
C PHE A 36 40.53 12.45 -0.70
N ASP A 37 41.25 11.65 0.09
CA ASP A 37 41.27 11.75 1.56
C ASP A 37 39.86 11.71 2.19
N ASP A 38 39.09 10.75 1.73
CA ASP A 38 37.69 10.48 2.13
C ASP A 38 36.67 11.57 1.75
N LYS A 39 37.08 12.64 1.03
CA LYS A 39 36.17 13.68 0.55
C LYS A 39 35.14 13.17 -0.46
N LEU A 40 35.51 12.23 -1.32
CA LEU A 40 34.60 11.58 -2.27
C LEU A 40 34.18 10.21 -1.75
N GLN A 41 32.88 10.01 -1.63
CA GLN A 41 32.31 8.73 -1.29
C GLN A 41 31.34 8.30 -2.40
N LEU A 42 31.62 7.13 -2.98
CA LEU A 42 30.77 6.50 -4.00
C LEU A 42 30.17 5.22 -3.41
N SER A 43 28.87 5.07 -3.54
CA SER A 43 28.15 3.89 -3.11
C SER A 43 27.32 3.35 -4.26
N PHE A 44 27.46 2.08 -4.56
CA PHE A 44 26.65 1.34 -5.52
C PHE A 44 26.05 0.13 -4.85
N ASN A 45 24.73 -0.05 -4.99
CA ASN A 45 24.03 -1.22 -4.52
C ASN A 45 23.15 -1.77 -5.65
N LEU A 46 23.23 -3.09 -5.83
CA LEU A 46 22.41 -3.86 -6.75
C LEU A 46 21.81 -5.03 -5.97
N ALA A 47 20.50 -5.14 -5.97
CA ALA A 47 19.79 -6.31 -5.45
C ALA A 47 18.84 -6.85 -6.51
N ASN A 48 18.84 -8.17 -6.68
CA ASN A 48 17.95 -8.86 -7.59
C ASN A 48 17.29 -10.02 -6.87
N SER A 49 15.98 -10.19 -7.09
CA SER A 49 15.19 -11.28 -6.53
C SER A 49 14.39 -11.97 -7.64
N PHE A 50 14.54 -13.27 -7.74
CA PHE A 50 13.70 -14.14 -8.56
C PHE A 50 12.82 -14.97 -7.64
N VAL A 51 11.51 -14.88 -7.85
CA VAL A 51 10.54 -15.63 -7.04
C VAL A 51 9.64 -16.43 -7.98
N LYS A 52 9.55 -17.74 -7.75
CA LYS A 52 8.57 -18.62 -8.37
C LYS A 52 7.55 -19.05 -7.33
N VAL A 53 6.28 -18.96 -7.69
CA VAL A 53 5.17 -19.38 -6.83
C VAL A 53 4.29 -20.33 -7.63
N ASP A 54 4.10 -21.52 -7.10
CA ASP A 54 3.03 -22.42 -7.50
C ASP A 54 1.86 -22.22 -6.55
N ALA A 55 0.71 -21.88 -7.08
CA ALA A 55 -0.54 -21.66 -6.35
C ALA A 55 -1.69 -22.40 -7.05
N VAL A 56 -2.78 -22.61 -6.35
CA VAL A 56 -3.96 -23.28 -6.88
C VAL A 56 -5.18 -22.36 -6.99
N SER A 57 -5.17 -21.22 -6.31
CA SER A 57 -6.21 -20.19 -6.43
C SER A 57 -5.72 -18.82 -5.95
N ASP A 58 -6.53 -17.79 -6.17
CA ASP A 58 -6.28 -16.39 -5.74
C ASP A 58 -6.86 -16.08 -4.35
N ASP A 59 -6.96 -17.04 -3.48
CA ASP A 59 -7.69 -16.96 -2.21
C ASP A 59 -7.26 -15.83 -1.27
N VAL A 60 -6.20 -15.11 -1.59
CA VAL A 60 -5.60 -14.10 -0.70
C VAL A 60 -5.72 -12.67 -1.23
N ASP A 61 -6.04 -12.47 -2.52
CA ASP A 61 -5.87 -11.17 -3.17
C ASP A 61 -7.12 -10.28 -3.22
N LYS A 62 -8.24 -10.68 -2.67
CA LYS A 62 -9.45 -9.85 -2.66
C LYS A 62 -10.05 -9.69 -1.27
N VAL A 63 -9.54 -8.70 -0.56
CA VAL A 63 -10.21 -8.11 0.60
C VAL A 63 -11.30 -7.18 0.07
N GLY A 64 -12.52 -7.69 -0.10
CA GLY A 64 -13.64 -6.85 -0.57
C GLY A 64 -14.73 -7.59 -1.32
N ASP A 65 -14.37 -8.53 -2.18
CA ASP A 65 -15.30 -9.56 -2.60
C ASP A 65 -15.08 -10.76 -1.68
N ILE A 66 -16.05 -11.12 -0.87
CA ILE A 66 -15.96 -12.33 -0.05
C ILE A 66 -15.65 -13.46 -1.02
N PRO A 67 -14.50 -14.13 -0.86
CA PRO A 67 -14.10 -15.15 -1.81
C PRO A 67 -14.99 -16.37 -1.61
N ASN A 68 -16.15 -16.38 -2.25
CA ASN A 68 -17.00 -17.56 -2.31
C ASN A 68 -16.28 -18.74 -2.99
N TYR A 69 -15.04 -18.56 -3.41
CA TYR A 69 -14.32 -19.45 -4.31
C TYR A 69 -12.96 -19.91 -3.80
N GLY A 70 -12.56 -19.51 -2.60
CA GLY A 70 -11.32 -19.94 -1.99
C GLY A 70 -11.34 -21.39 -1.53
N ILE A 71 -10.24 -22.13 -1.72
CA ILE A 71 -10.13 -23.55 -1.33
C ILE A 71 -10.36 -23.73 0.17
N LEU A 72 -9.77 -22.90 1.02
CA LEU A 72 -9.94 -22.98 2.47
C LEU A 72 -11.37 -22.65 2.89
N TYR A 73 -11.97 -21.63 2.28
CA TYR A 73 -13.35 -21.26 2.54
C TYR A 73 -14.31 -22.40 2.17
N GLN A 74 -14.13 -23.02 1.01
CA GLN A 74 -14.92 -24.16 0.59
C GLN A 74 -14.68 -25.39 1.46
N ALA A 75 -13.45 -25.65 1.89
CA ALA A 75 -13.15 -26.76 2.79
C ALA A 75 -13.86 -26.64 4.16
N ILE A 76 -14.14 -25.42 4.61
CA ILE A 76 -14.90 -25.17 5.85
C ILE A 76 -16.41 -25.29 5.61
N ARG A 77 -16.90 -24.89 4.42
CA ARG A 77 -18.34 -24.86 4.09
C ARG A 77 -18.89 -26.18 3.64
N ILE A 78 -18.10 -26.96 2.87
CA ILE A 78 -18.60 -28.21 2.27
C ILE A 78 -19.01 -29.20 3.36
N ASN A 79 -20.12 -29.87 3.12
CA ASN A 79 -20.58 -30.91 4.05
C ASN A 79 -19.55 -32.04 4.12
N PRO A 80 -19.01 -32.37 5.29
CA PRO A 80 -17.93 -33.38 5.45
C PRO A 80 -18.39 -34.80 5.11
N THR A 81 -19.71 -35.05 4.96
CA THR A 81 -20.23 -36.34 4.50
C THR A 81 -20.23 -36.52 2.98
N MET A 82 -19.93 -35.46 2.21
CA MET A 82 -19.85 -35.55 0.76
C MET A 82 -18.57 -36.29 0.34
N PRO A 83 -18.66 -37.24 -0.61
CA PRO A 83 -17.52 -37.96 -1.08
C PRO A 83 -16.56 -37.05 -1.88
N ILE A 84 -15.28 -37.34 -1.82
CA ILE A 84 -14.24 -36.60 -2.64
C ILE A 84 -14.24 -37.15 -4.07
N TYR A 85 -14.44 -38.47 -4.23
CA TYR A 85 -14.38 -39.18 -5.50
C TYR A 85 -15.68 -39.93 -5.77
N LYS A 86 -16.01 -40.12 -7.03
CA LYS A 86 -17.04 -41.06 -7.51
C LYS A 86 -16.49 -42.48 -7.55
N GLU A 87 -17.33 -43.45 -7.83
CA GLU A 87 -16.94 -44.87 -7.94
C GLU A 87 -15.92 -45.13 -9.06
N ASP A 88 -15.94 -44.34 -10.12
CA ASP A 88 -15.02 -44.41 -11.25
C ASP A 88 -13.66 -43.71 -10.98
N GLY A 89 -13.46 -43.18 -9.79
CA GLY A 89 -12.23 -42.45 -9.37
C GLY A 89 -12.18 -41.01 -9.84
N SER A 90 -13.16 -40.51 -10.59
CA SER A 90 -13.25 -39.07 -10.92
C SER A 90 -13.70 -38.23 -9.70
N PHE A 91 -13.42 -36.92 -9.73
CA PHE A 91 -13.85 -36.06 -8.62
C PHE A 91 -15.38 -35.92 -8.59
N TRP A 92 -15.93 -35.97 -7.38
CA TRP A 92 -17.31 -35.69 -7.15
C TRP A 92 -17.57 -34.19 -7.08
N GLU A 93 -18.58 -33.69 -7.77
CA GLU A 93 -19.00 -32.28 -7.72
C GLU A 93 -20.51 -32.17 -7.48
N THR A 94 -20.92 -31.14 -6.73
CA THR A 94 -22.33 -30.99 -6.36
C THR A 94 -23.21 -30.48 -7.48
N TYR A 95 -22.68 -29.67 -8.38
CA TYR A 95 -23.41 -28.95 -9.43
C TYR A 95 -24.70 -28.28 -8.94
N SER A 96 -24.81 -28.06 -7.63
CA SER A 96 -25.93 -27.35 -7.04
C SER A 96 -25.78 -25.84 -7.24
N GLY A 97 -26.90 -25.11 -7.28
CA GLY A 97 -26.89 -23.66 -7.54
C GLY A 97 -26.20 -22.76 -6.49
N TYR A 98 -25.57 -23.35 -5.48
CA TYR A 98 -24.95 -22.62 -4.36
C TYR A 98 -23.42 -22.50 -4.44
N GLU A 99 -22.85 -22.51 -5.61
CA GLU A 99 -21.42 -22.22 -5.79
C GLU A 99 -20.44 -23.05 -4.93
N ASP A 100 -20.92 -24.20 -4.39
CA ASP A 100 -20.08 -25.12 -3.64
C ASP A 100 -19.38 -26.06 -4.61
N PHE A 101 -18.07 -26.16 -4.50
CA PHE A 101 -17.25 -27.06 -5.30
C PHE A 101 -16.38 -27.95 -4.42
N ASN A 102 -15.91 -29.05 -4.98
CA ASN A 102 -14.98 -29.94 -4.31
C ASN A 102 -13.59 -29.27 -4.18
N PRO A 103 -13.14 -28.88 -2.97
CA PRO A 103 -11.87 -28.19 -2.80
C PRO A 103 -10.66 -29.07 -3.19
N VAL A 104 -10.79 -30.41 -3.08
CA VAL A 104 -9.73 -31.33 -3.48
C VAL A 104 -9.63 -31.38 -5.00
N ALA A 105 -10.76 -31.44 -5.72
CA ALA A 105 -10.77 -31.38 -7.19
C ALA A 105 -10.04 -30.13 -7.69
N ARG A 106 -10.33 -28.96 -7.11
CA ARG A 106 -9.70 -27.70 -7.52
C ARG A 106 -8.18 -27.70 -7.35
N ILE A 107 -7.64 -28.33 -6.30
CA ILE A 107 -6.18 -28.46 -6.10
C ILE A 107 -5.49 -29.16 -7.28
N TYR A 108 -6.17 -30.08 -7.94
CA TYR A 108 -5.58 -30.86 -9.04
C TYR A 108 -6.01 -30.37 -10.43
N GLN A 109 -7.16 -29.71 -10.54
CA GLN A 109 -7.71 -29.26 -11.82
C GLN A 109 -7.37 -27.81 -12.15
N ARG A 110 -6.71 -27.08 -11.24
CA ARG A 110 -6.26 -25.71 -11.46
C ARG A 110 -4.78 -25.57 -11.16
N THR A 111 -4.08 -24.83 -12.02
CA THR A 111 -2.67 -24.48 -11.81
C THR A 111 -2.50 -22.99 -12.00
N LYS A 112 -1.84 -22.34 -11.05
CA LYS A 112 -1.47 -20.93 -11.13
C LYS A 112 -0.02 -20.75 -10.80
N LYS A 113 0.79 -20.41 -11.82
CA LYS A 113 2.24 -20.19 -11.67
C LYS A 113 2.52 -18.70 -11.81
N LYS A 114 3.20 -18.14 -10.80
CA LYS A 114 3.62 -16.75 -10.81
C LYS A 114 5.15 -16.67 -10.77
N GLU A 115 5.73 -15.85 -11.62
CA GLU A 115 7.16 -15.55 -11.63
C GLU A 115 7.34 -14.06 -11.40
N PHE A 116 8.12 -13.70 -10.37
CA PHE A 116 8.45 -12.30 -10.09
C PHE A 116 9.94 -12.10 -10.28
N LYS A 117 10.28 -10.95 -10.88
CA LYS A 117 11.65 -10.48 -11.05
C LYS A 117 11.73 -9.07 -10.51
N ASN A 118 12.45 -8.90 -9.40
CA ASN A 118 12.58 -7.60 -8.75
C ASN A 118 14.04 -7.17 -8.85
N LEU A 119 14.27 -6.00 -9.41
CA LEU A 119 15.58 -5.37 -9.52
C LEU A 119 15.56 -4.05 -8.76
N LEU A 120 16.48 -3.88 -7.82
CA LEU A 120 16.77 -2.60 -7.18
C LEU A 120 18.23 -2.25 -7.44
N ALA A 121 18.45 -1.14 -8.12
CA ALA A 121 19.78 -0.59 -8.35
C ALA A 121 19.84 0.84 -7.84
N ASN A 122 20.86 1.19 -7.08
CA ASN A 122 21.08 2.57 -6.68
C ASN A 122 22.56 2.94 -6.71
N PHE A 123 22.79 4.21 -7.00
CA PHE A 123 24.11 4.83 -7.00
C PHE A 123 24.04 6.16 -6.26
N LYS A 124 24.99 6.39 -5.36
CA LYS A 124 25.17 7.65 -4.64
C LYS A 124 26.60 8.11 -4.79
N ALA A 125 26.77 9.35 -5.21
CA ALA A 125 28.03 10.07 -5.15
C ALA A 125 27.89 11.23 -4.14
N GLN A 126 28.79 11.31 -3.18
CA GLN A 126 28.82 12.37 -2.16
C GLN A 126 30.22 12.97 -2.13
N TYR A 127 30.31 14.30 -2.16
CA TYR A 127 31.57 15.03 -2.15
C TYR A 127 31.55 16.12 -1.08
N GLU A 128 32.56 16.13 -0.23
CA GLU A 128 32.80 17.21 0.73
C GLU A 128 33.53 18.37 0.02
N ILE A 129 32.79 19.46 -0.20
CA ILE A 129 33.27 20.65 -0.93
C ILE A 129 34.23 21.45 -0.06
N ILE A 130 33.79 21.71 1.16
CA ILE A 130 34.59 22.33 2.25
C ILE A 130 34.22 21.60 3.56
N PRO A 131 35.04 21.70 4.61
CA PRO A 131 34.71 21.08 5.89
C PRO A 131 33.29 21.40 6.35
N GLY A 132 32.50 20.35 6.57
CA GLY A 132 31.10 20.43 6.97
C GLY A 132 30.08 20.62 5.84
N LEU A 133 30.48 21.01 4.60
CA LEU A 133 29.56 21.12 3.46
C LEU A 133 29.75 19.95 2.50
N THR A 134 28.72 19.12 2.39
CA THR A 134 28.66 17.98 1.47
C THR A 134 27.57 18.17 0.42
N ALA A 135 27.89 17.89 -0.84
CA ALA A 135 26.91 17.73 -1.91
C ALA A 135 26.78 16.24 -2.27
N ALA A 136 25.57 15.79 -2.57
CA ALA A 136 25.33 14.42 -3.00
C ALA A 136 24.35 14.35 -4.16
N ALA A 137 24.62 13.40 -5.06
CA ALA A 137 23.72 12.97 -6.13
C ALA A 137 23.34 11.51 -5.88
N PHE A 138 22.07 11.21 -5.92
CA PHE A 138 21.50 9.86 -5.76
C PHE A 138 20.63 9.52 -6.95
N PHE A 139 20.81 8.31 -7.47
CA PHE A 139 20.00 7.71 -8.51
C PHE A 139 19.55 6.34 -8.03
N ALA A 140 18.27 6.02 -8.19
CA ALA A 140 17.74 4.71 -7.94
C ALA A 140 16.77 4.28 -9.04
N MET A 141 16.78 2.99 -9.32
CA MET A 141 15.81 2.34 -10.19
C MET A 141 15.31 1.07 -9.50
N GLU A 142 14.01 0.98 -9.37
CA GLU A 142 13.30 -0.23 -8.96
C GLU A 142 12.47 -0.73 -10.15
N LYS A 143 12.63 -1.99 -10.49
CA LYS A 143 11.86 -2.64 -11.55
C LYS A 143 11.31 -3.96 -11.04
N ASN A 144 9.98 -4.09 -11.10
CA ASN A 144 9.24 -5.25 -10.65
C ASN A 144 8.44 -5.81 -11.83
N ASP A 145 8.83 -6.97 -12.32
CA ASP A 145 8.14 -7.71 -13.37
C ASP A 145 7.40 -8.90 -12.76
N ALA A 146 6.19 -9.17 -13.21
CA ALA A 146 5.50 -10.40 -12.85
C ALA A 146 4.81 -11.04 -14.06
N LEU A 147 5.00 -12.33 -14.21
CA LEU A 147 4.29 -13.18 -15.16
C LEU A 147 3.42 -14.17 -14.40
N THR A 148 2.13 -14.16 -14.68
CA THR A 148 1.17 -15.13 -14.15
C THR A 148 0.65 -16.00 -15.27
N ASN A 149 0.70 -17.33 -15.07
CA ASN A 149 0.12 -18.35 -15.92
C ASN A 149 -0.98 -19.04 -15.12
N ASP A 150 -2.24 -18.88 -15.49
CA ASP A 150 -3.42 -19.42 -14.80
C ASP A 150 -4.19 -20.33 -15.74
N TYR A 151 -4.30 -21.60 -15.38
CA TYR A 151 -4.98 -22.63 -16.17
C TYR A 151 -6.00 -23.37 -15.31
N SER A 152 -7.24 -23.47 -15.81
CA SER A 152 -8.30 -24.34 -15.27
C SER A 152 -8.58 -25.43 -16.30
N MET A 153 -8.52 -26.68 -15.87
CA MET A 153 -8.80 -27.84 -16.71
C MET A 153 -10.25 -27.85 -17.17
N ARG A 154 -10.53 -28.59 -18.21
CA ARG A 154 -11.86 -28.67 -18.85
C ARG A 154 -12.96 -29.16 -17.90
N GLU A 155 -12.63 -30.03 -16.95
CA GLU A 155 -13.53 -30.63 -15.98
C GLU A 155 -13.63 -29.81 -14.66
N GLU A 156 -12.88 -28.74 -14.53
CA GLU A 156 -12.92 -27.92 -13.31
C GLU A 156 -14.30 -27.25 -13.16
N TYR A 157 -14.81 -27.20 -11.95
CA TYR A 157 -16.18 -26.77 -11.63
C TYR A 157 -16.58 -25.43 -12.24
N SER A 158 -15.66 -24.44 -12.28
CA SER A 158 -15.97 -23.13 -12.88
C SER A 158 -16.24 -23.22 -14.38
N GLN A 159 -15.61 -24.19 -15.07
CA GLN A 159 -15.82 -24.40 -16.50
C GLN A 159 -17.22 -24.98 -16.76
N TYR A 160 -17.67 -25.88 -15.90
CA TYR A 160 -19.05 -26.39 -15.97
C TYR A 160 -20.05 -25.26 -15.73
N LYS A 161 -19.85 -24.44 -14.68
CA LYS A 161 -20.73 -23.32 -14.36
C LYS A 161 -20.82 -22.29 -15.49
N ASP A 162 -19.69 -21.97 -16.12
CA ASP A 162 -19.59 -21.01 -17.22
C ASP A 162 -20.03 -21.59 -18.58
N GLY A 163 -20.30 -22.90 -18.66
CA GLY A 163 -20.57 -23.60 -19.91
C GLY A 163 -19.37 -23.62 -20.87
N THR A 164 -18.15 -23.70 -20.33
CA THR A 164 -16.90 -23.68 -21.09
C THR A 164 -16.07 -24.95 -20.85
N ASN A 165 -15.10 -25.21 -21.72
CA ASN A 165 -14.20 -26.35 -21.62
C ASN A 165 -12.74 -25.84 -21.49
N GLY A 166 -12.26 -25.71 -20.27
CA GLY A 166 -10.91 -25.21 -19.99
C GLY A 166 -10.76 -23.72 -20.20
N ARG A 167 -9.89 -23.10 -19.39
CA ARG A 167 -9.56 -21.68 -19.43
C ARG A 167 -8.05 -21.51 -19.25
N ALA A 168 -7.42 -20.74 -20.14
CA ALA A 168 -6.02 -20.38 -20.04
C ALA A 168 -5.88 -18.86 -20.05
N LYS A 169 -5.15 -18.31 -19.07
CA LYS A 169 -4.82 -16.88 -18.99
C LYS A 169 -3.32 -16.70 -18.78
N LYS A 170 -2.74 -15.78 -19.54
CA LYS A 170 -1.41 -15.21 -19.26
C LYS A 170 -1.56 -13.74 -18.95
N GLU A 171 -0.87 -13.30 -17.90
CA GLU A 171 -0.84 -11.92 -17.49
C GLU A 171 0.58 -11.51 -17.14
N TYR A 172 1.01 -10.40 -17.72
CA TYR A 172 2.28 -9.77 -17.44
C TYR A 172 2.06 -8.35 -16.96
N TYR A 173 2.74 -7.95 -15.91
CA TYR A 173 2.85 -6.55 -15.55
C TYR A 173 4.27 -6.17 -15.20
N GLN A 174 4.58 -4.90 -15.39
CA GLN A 174 5.84 -4.28 -15.06
C GLN A 174 5.60 -2.95 -14.36
N ASN A 175 6.26 -2.78 -13.21
CA ASN A 175 6.39 -1.50 -12.52
C ASN A 175 7.83 -1.03 -12.62
N THR A 176 8.06 0.20 -13.06
CA THR A 176 9.39 0.81 -13.08
C THR A 176 9.33 2.15 -12.35
N ASN A 177 10.09 2.28 -11.28
CA ASN A 177 10.25 3.50 -10.51
C ASN A 177 11.68 4.02 -10.66
N ARG A 178 11.84 5.27 -11.05
CA ARG A 178 13.16 5.94 -11.16
C ARG A 178 13.17 7.14 -10.24
N THR A 179 14.20 7.25 -9.41
CA THR A 179 14.37 8.35 -8.47
C THR A 179 15.71 9.01 -8.72
N THR A 180 15.70 10.33 -8.79
CA THR A 180 16.89 11.17 -8.81
C THR A 180 16.78 12.18 -7.68
N GLU A 181 17.83 12.28 -6.86
CA GLU A 181 17.87 13.24 -5.75
C GLU A 181 19.21 13.95 -5.69
N TRP A 182 19.18 15.26 -5.45
CA TRP A 182 20.33 16.10 -5.26
C TRP A 182 20.20 16.80 -3.91
N THR A 183 21.25 16.72 -3.09
CA THR A 183 21.23 17.32 -1.76
C THR A 183 22.51 18.08 -1.48
N ALA A 184 22.40 19.16 -0.71
CA ALA A 184 23.50 19.86 -0.08
C ALA A 184 23.27 19.88 1.42
N ASN A 185 24.21 19.38 2.19
CA ASN A 185 24.13 19.29 3.64
C ASN A 185 25.31 20.06 4.28
N TYR A 186 25.01 20.95 5.21
CA TYR A 186 26.00 21.70 5.96
C TYR A 186 25.88 21.41 7.45
N ASN A 187 26.98 21.00 8.07
CA ASN A 187 27.06 20.72 9.50
C ASN A 187 28.19 21.59 10.11
N THR A 188 27.86 22.27 11.18
CA THR A 188 28.85 23.07 11.92
C THR A 188 28.59 23.03 13.42
N SER A 189 29.66 23.18 14.19
CA SER A 189 29.59 23.34 15.64
C SER A 189 30.33 24.64 16.02
N ILE A 190 29.65 25.55 16.71
CA ILE A 190 30.19 26.82 17.16
C ILE A 190 30.39 26.73 18.68
N ASN A 191 31.61 27.03 19.13
CA ASN A 191 32.04 26.96 20.54
C ASN A 191 31.75 25.57 21.21
N GLY A 192 31.60 24.50 20.44
CA GLY A 192 31.32 23.16 20.93
C GLY A 192 29.91 22.92 21.48
N VAL A 193 29.11 23.96 21.66
CA VAL A 193 27.76 23.90 22.25
C VAL A 193 26.61 24.15 21.25
N HIS A 194 26.87 24.94 20.20
CA HIS A 194 25.87 25.24 19.18
C HIS A 194 26.06 24.33 17.95
N ASN A 195 25.31 23.25 17.85
CA ASN A 195 25.37 22.35 16.72
C ASN A 195 24.23 22.68 15.73
N ILE A 196 24.61 23.01 14.50
CA ILE A 196 23.69 23.43 13.43
C ILE A 196 23.85 22.49 12.25
N THR A 197 22.73 21.97 11.73
CA THR A 197 22.68 21.20 10.49
C THR A 197 21.67 21.82 9.55
N GLY A 198 22.10 22.13 8.32
CA GLY A 198 21.24 22.59 7.24
C GLY A 198 21.21 21.59 6.09
N LEU A 199 20.06 21.34 5.50
CA LEU A 199 19.88 20.49 4.33
C LEU A 199 19.02 21.23 3.30
N LEU A 200 19.48 21.24 2.05
CA LEU A 200 18.71 21.63 0.88
C LEU A 200 18.65 20.44 -0.07
N GLY A 201 17.51 20.24 -0.72
CA GLY A 201 17.37 19.13 -1.63
C GLY A 201 16.35 19.35 -2.74
N TYR A 202 16.56 18.58 -3.80
CA TYR A 202 15.67 18.42 -4.94
C TYR A 202 15.47 16.93 -5.19
N SER A 203 14.26 16.49 -5.45
CA SER A 203 13.98 15.13 -5.87
C SER A 203 13.03 15.08 -7.07
N TYR A 204 13.27 14.12 -7.95
CA TYR A 204 12.44 13.79 -9.09
C TYR A 204 12.19 12.30 -9.07
N GLN A 205 10.90 11.90 -9.21
CA GLN A 205 10.50 10.52 -9.31
C GLN A 205 9.62 10.31 -10.54
N ASP A 206 9.84 9.22 -11.24
CA ASP A 206 9.12 8.81 -12.42
C ASP A 206 8.61 7.38 -12.21
N PHE A 207 7.30 7.20 -12.30
CA PHE A 207 6.60 5.94 -12.10
C PHE A 207 5.98 5.51 -13.42
N GLU A 208 6.24 4.29 -13.83
CA GLU A 208 5.67 3.68 -15.03
C GLU A 208 5.09 2.31 -14.67
N TYR A 209 3.84 2.09 -15.02
CA TYR A 209 3.16 0.81 -14.93
C TYR A 209 2.70 0.37 -16.31
N GLU A 210 2.99 -0.88 -16.68
CA GLU A 210 2.53 -1.50 -17.91
C GLU A 210 1.98 -2.89 -17.62
N GLN A 211 0.84 -3.21 -18.23
CA GLN A 211 0.18 -4.51 -18.08
C GLN A 211 -0.33 -4.99 -19.44
N PHE A 212 -0.20 -6.29 -19.64
CA PHE A 212 -0.81 -7.02 -20.75
C PHE A 212 -1.39 -8.33 -20.25
N SER A 213 -2.57 -8.72 -20.70
CA SER A 213 -3.14 -10.03 -20.45
C SER A 213 -3.88 -10.57 -21.68
N ALA A 214 -3.83 -11.90 -21.83
CA ALA A 214 -4.63 -12.63 -22.79
C ALA A 214 -5.28 -13.83 -22.12
N GLU A 215 -6.56 -14.04 -22.41
CA GLU A 215 -7.37 -15.16 -21.90
C GLU A 215 -8.14 -15.79 -23.04
N ASN A 216 -8.15 -17.13 -23.10
CA ASN A 216 -8.97 -17.89 -24.02
C ASN A 216 -9.61 -19.09 -23.29
N LYS A 217 -10.71 -19.58 -23.84
CA LYS A 217 -11.50 -20.71 -23.30
C LYS A 217 -11.84 -21.70 -24.41
N ASN A 218 -12.46 -22.82 -24.03
CA ASN A 218 -12.89 -23.91 -24.92
C ASN A 218 -11.73 -24.61 -25.63
N PHE A 219 -10.89 -25.25 -24.84
CA PHE A 219 -9.77 -26.07 -25.32
C PHE A 219 -10.22 -27.51 -25.59
N LEU A 220 -9.65 -28.12 -26.64
CA LEU A 220 -9.90 -29.54 -26.96
C LEU A 220 -9.12 -30.50 -26.05
N THR A 221 -8.04 -30.03 -25.42
CA THR A 221 -7.16 -30.81 -24.56
C THR A 221 -6.52 -29.95 -23.50
N ASP A 222 -6.22 -30.53 -22.33
CA ASP A 222 -5.54 -29.86 -21.21
C ASP A 222 -4.00 -29.91 -21.31
N VAL A 223 -3.43 -30.65 -22.28
CA VAL A 223 -1.99 -30.95 -22.37
C VAL A 223 -1.11 -29.70 -22.46
N PHE A 224 -1.56 -28.66 -23.15
CA PHE A 224 -0.77 -27.46 -23.38
C PHE A 224 -0.87 -26.43 -22.24
N GLY A 225 -1.88 -26.53 -21.38
CA GLY A 225 -2.13 -25.55 -20.33
C GLY A 225 -2.15 -24.13 -20.89
N THR A 226 -1.32 -23.24 -20.35
CA THR A 226 -1.20 -21.85 -20.83
C THR A 226 -0.23 -21.67 -22.01
N ASN A 227 0.40 -22.73 -22.53
CA ASN A 227 1.48 -22.61 -23.53
C ASN A 227 0.97 -22.51 -24.98
N ASN A 228 -0.34 -22.70 -25.19
CA ASN A 228 -0.97 -22.52 -26.48
C ASN A 228 -2.35 -21.86 -26.34
N LEU A 229 -2.35 -20.55 -26.12
CA LEU A 229 -3.60 -19.78 -25.94
C LEU A 229 -4.44 -19.75 -27.22
N GLU A 230 -3.84 -19.80 -28.41
CA GLU A 230 -4.54 -19.71 -29.69
C GLU A 230 -5.45 -20.92 -29.97
N ALA A 231 -5.17 -22.08 -29.32
CA ALA A 231 -5.95 -23.30 -29.50
C ALA A 231 -7.35 -23.25 -28.87
N GLY A 232 -7.65 -22.26 -28.05
CA GLY A 232 -8.98 -22.10 -27.45
C GLY A 232 -10.01 -21.61 -28.48
N GLY A 233 -11.22 -22.20 -28.43
CA GLY A 233 -12.29 -21.91 -29.39
C GLY A 233 -12.82 -20.47 -29.35
N TYR A 234 -12.78 -19.83 -28.18
CA TYR A 234 -13.29 -18.45 -28.03
C TYR A 234 -12.56 -17.43 -28.88
N LEU A 235 -11.30 -17.66 -29.29
CA LEU A 235 -10.60 -16.77 -30.21
C LEU A 235 -11.31 -16.72 -31.57
N LYS A 236 -11.71 -17.87 -32.10
CA LYS A 236 -12.44 -17.95 -33.39
C LYS A 236 -13.85 -17.39 -33.29
N ASP A 237 -14.45 -17.48 -32.11
CA ASP A 237 -15.81 -16.98 -31.82
C ASP A 237 -15.81 -15.47 -31.51
N GLY A 238 -14.65 -14.80 -31.50
CA GLY A 238 -14.56 -13.38 -31.10
C GLY A 238 -14.85 -13.13 -29.61
N LYS A 239 -14.69 -14.13 -28.74
CA LYS A 239 -14.98 -14.09 -27.31
C LYS A 239 -13.73 -14.12 -26.43
N ALA A 240 -12.54 -14.33 -27.00
CA ALA A 240 -11.29 -14.28 -26.26
C ALA A 240 -11.01 -12.86 -25.75
N GLU A 241 -10.40 -12.75 -24.57
CA GLU A 241 -10.10 -11.46 -23.96
C GLU A 241 -8.62 -11.12 -24.13
N MET A 242 -8.36 -9.89 -24.56
CA MET A 242 -7.04 -9.27 -24.52
C MET A 242 -7.16 -7.89 -23.88
N LYS A 243 -6.27 -7.60 -22.93
CA LYS A 243 -6.26 -6.32 -22.21
C LYS A 243 -4.83 -5.79 -22.17
N SER A 244 -4.68 -4.48 -22.31
CA SER A 244 -3.42 -3.79 -22.09
C SER A 244 -3.67 -2.46 -21.37
N LYS A 245 -2.71 -2.04 -20.56
CA LYS A 245 -2.77 -0.78 -19.81
C LYS A 245 -1.36 -0.23 -19.67
N LYS A 246 -1.21 1.08 -19.86
CA LYS A 246 0.02 1.79 -19.57
C LYS A 246 -0.29 3.08 -18.82
N GLU A 247 0.38 3.29 -17.70
CA GLU A 247 0.20 4.45 -16.83
C GLU A 247 1.54 5.02 -16.42
N THR A 248 1.60 6.35 -16.35
CA THR A 248 2.78 7.06 -15.87
C THR A 248 2.38 8.16 -14.90
N SER A 249 3.22 8.40 -13.90
CA SER A 249 3.08 9.58 -13.04
C SER A 249 4.45 10.10 -12.62
N LYS A 250 4.51 11.39 -12.31
CA LYS A 250 5.74 12.08 -11.93
C LYS A 250 5.54 12.86 -10.65
N LEU A 251 6.60 12.90 -9.85
CA LEU A 251 6.65 13.63 -8.59
C LEU A 251 7.93 14.44 -8.54
N ILE A 252 7.82 15.74 -8.23
CA ILE A 252 8.94 16.65 -8.10
C ILE A 252 8.84 17.32 -6.73
N ALA A 253 9.98 17.43 -6.02
CA ALA A 253 10.01 18.13 -4.76
C ALA A 253 11.27 18.97 -4.57
N PHE A 254 11.08 20.11 -3.92
CA PHE A 254 12.14 20.95 -3.35
C PHE A 254 11.97 20.96 -1.84
N PHE A 255 13.04 20.75 -1.10
CA PHE A 255 12.95 20.69 0.35
C PHE A 255 14.16 21.34 1.04
N ALA A 256 13.88 21.86 2.23
CA ALA A 256 14.89 22.41 3.13
C ALA A 256 14.60 21.94 4.55
N ARG A 257 15.67 21.74 5.34
CA ARG A 257 15.62 21.42 6.77
C ARG A 257 16.73 22.12 7.50
N ALA A 258 16.43 22.63 8.67
CA ALA A 258 17.41 23.13 9.63
C ALA A 258 17.21 22.44 10.98
N ASN A 259 18.28 21.97 11.57
CA ASN A 259 18.29 21.44 12.94
C ASN A 259 19.27 22.27 13.77
N TYR A 260 18.90 22.54 14.99
CA TYR A 260 19.70 23.23 15.99
C TYR A 260 19.69 22.44 17.29
N ASN A 261 20.86 22.28 17.87
CA ASN A 261 21.03 21.67 19.18
C ASN A 261 21.99 22.53 20.00
N TYR A 262 21.49 23.04 21.11
CA TYR A 262 22.26 23.80 22.07
C TYR A 262 22.60 22.90 23.26
N ASP A 263 23.87 22.54 23.38
CA ASP A 263 24.47 21.78 24.50
C ASP A 263 23.71 20.47 24.86
N GLY A 264 22.95 19.90 23.93
CA GLY A 264 22.08 18.78 24.22
C GLY A 264 20.91 19.11 25.19
N LYS A 265 20.72 20.37 25.56
CA LYS A 265 19.64 20.87 26.40
C LYS A 265 18.41 21.26 25.56
N TYR A 266 18.61 22.09 24.55
CA TYR A 266 17.52 22.58 23.67
C TYR A 266 17.75 22.12 22.24
N MET A 267 16.73 21.51 21.68
CA MET A 267 16.75 20.99 20.32
C MET A 267 15.58 21.59 19.54
N ALA A 268 15.84 22.01 18.31
CA ALA A 268 14.81 22.48 17.40
C ALA A 268 15.04 21.93 16.00
N SER A 269 14.00 21.60 15.29
CA SER A 269 14.04 21.24 13.88
C SER A 269 12.93 21.95 13.14
N ALA A 270 13.23 22.51 11.98
CA ALA A 270 12.25 23.06 11.06
C ALA A 270 12.51 22.51 9.66
N SER A 271 11.45 22.10 8.96
CA SER A 271 11.55 21.69 7.57
C SER A 271 10.38 22.20 6.74
N ILE A 272 10.64 22.39 5.47
CA ILE A 272 9.64 22.77 4.49
C ILE A 272 9.88 21.97 3.22
N ARG A 273 8.80 21.42 2.64
CA ARG A 273 8.82 20.71 1.37
C ARG A 273 7.74 21.28 0.45
N ARG A 274 8.12 21.65 -0.75
CA ARG A 274 7.20 21.96 -1.84
C ARG A 274 7.20 20.82 -2.82
N GLU A 275 6.04 20.21 -3.02
CA GLU A 275 5.93 18.99 -3.82
C GLU A 275 4.84 19.13 -4.87
N GLY A 276 5.10 18.63 -6.09
CA GLY A 276 4.18 18.63 -7.20
C GLY A 276 4.06 17.26 -7.84
N SER A 277 2.82 16.86 -8.16
CA SER A 277 2.52 15.59 -8.80
C SER A 277 1.63 15.75 -10.02
N THR A 278 1.89 14.91 -11.04
CA THR A 278 1.04 14.82 -12.22
C THR A 278 -0.32 14.16 -11.97
N LYS A 279 -0.50 13.54 -10.80
CA LYS A 279 -1.76 12.87 -10.43
C LYS A 279 -2.89 13.85 -10.10
N PHE A 280 -2.55 15.12 -9.80
CA PHE A 280 -3.52 16.13 -9.42
C PHE A 280 -4.05 16.97 -10.58
N GLY A 281 -5.13 17.67 -10.29
CA GLY A 281 -5.74 18.61 -11.22
C GLY A 281 -4.82 19.76 -11.64
N ALA A 282 -5.09 20.37 -12.76
CA ALA A 282 -4.25 21.41 -13.36
C ALA A 282 -4.00 22.58 -12.37
N ASN A 283 -5.00 22.90 -11.53
CA ASN A 283 -4.98 24.04 -10.62
C ASN A 283 -4.22 23.75 -9.31
N ASN A 284 -4.03 22.47 -8.92
CA ASN A 284 -3.55 22.10 -7.58
C ASN A 284 -2.44 21.05 -7.58
N LYS A 285 -1.58 21.03 -8.60
CA LYS A 285 -0.48 20.07 -8.68
C LYS A 285 0.52 20.20 -7.54
N TRP A 286 0.73 21.40 -7.04
CA TRP A 286 1.74 21.72 -6.04
C TRP A 286 1.13 21.99 -4.66
N ALA A 287 1.84 21.49 -3.61
CA ALA A 287 1.49 21.78 -2.22
C ALA A 287 2.75 22.05 -1.38
N TRP A 288 2.54 22.67 -0.20
CA TRP A 288 3.57 22.94 0.79
C TRP A 288 3.33 22.06 2.02
N PHE A 289 4.42 21.49 2.53
CA PHE A 289 4.44 20.61 3.68
C PHE A 289 5.47 21.08 4.70
N PRO A 290 5.11 22.03 5.57
CA PRO A 290 5.98 22.50 6.65
C PRO A 290 5.95 21.53 7.84
N SER A 291 7.05 21.46 8.58
CA SER A 291 7.08 20.84 9.90
C SER A 291 8.05 21.56 10.84
N VAL A 292 7.72 21.54 12.13
CA VAL A 292 8.55 22.08 13.23
C VAL A 292 8.48 21.15 14.42
N SER A 293 9.62 20.98 15.10
CA SER A 293 9.67 20.26 16.36
C SER A 293 10.66 20.89 17.32
N ALA A 294 10.39 20.75 18.61
CA ALA A 294 11.25 21.19 19.69
C ALA A 294 11.42 20.08 20.73
N GLY A 295 12.58 20.02 21.33
CA GLY A 295 12.92 19.15 22.44
C GLY A 295 13.64 19.90 23.53
N TRP A 296 13.28 19.65 24.77
CA TRP A 296 13.91 20.24 25.94
C TRP A 296 14.32 19.13 26.91
N MET A 297 15.62 19.00 27.15
CA MET A 297 16.18 18.07 28.12
C MET A 297 16.15 18.72 29.51
N ILE A 298 15.01 18.63 30.16
CA ILE A 298 14.74 19.26 31.47
C ILE A 298 15.74 18.77 32.53
N SER A 299 16.08 17.47 32.50
CA SER A 299 17.02 16.86 33.44
C SER A 299 18.45 17.41 33.37
N ARG A 300 18.80 18.21 32.35
CA ARG A 300 20.10 18.88 32.22
C ARG A 300 20.08 20.32 32.68
N GLU A 301 18.99 20.82 33.24
CA GLU A 301 18.91 22.17 33.78
C GLU A 301 19.45 22.26 35.19
N ASP A 302 20.03 23.39 35.53
CA ASP A 302 20.70 23.62 36.83
C ASP A 302 19.72 23.44 38.01
N PHE A 303 18.43 23.78 37.82
CA PHE A 303 17.40 23.56 38.83
C PHE A 303 17.04 22.08 39.05
N MET A 304 17.49 21.20 38.18
CA MET A 304 17.29 19.74 38.28
C MET A 304 18.50 19.03 38.90
N GLU A 305 19.63 19.70 39.12
CA GLU A 305 20.85 19.08 39.62
C GLU A 305 20.70 18.49 41.05
N SER A 306 19.85 19.07 41.89
CA SER A 306 19.64 18.64 43.28
C SER A 306 18.61 17.53 43.46
N GLN A 307 17.92 17.10 42.39
CA GLN A 307 16.93 16.06 42.45
C GLN A 307 17.51 14.70 42.00
N GLU A 308 17.09 13.61 42.63
CA GLU A 308 17.56 12.25 42.40
C GLU A 308 16.47 11.33 41.76
N VAL A 309 15.31 11.91 41.41
CA VAL A 309 14.16 11.13 40.91
C VAL A 309 14.30 10.82 39.44
N PHE A 310 14.66 11.83 38.63
CA PHE A 310 14.75 11.71 37.17
C PHE A 310 16.20 11.64 36.72
N ASP A 311 16.63 10.51 36.20
CA ASP A 311 17.90 10.39 35.45
C ASP A 311 17.77 11.06 34.07
N VAL A 312 16.59 10.95 33.45
CA VAL A 312 16.23 11.59 32.20
C VAL A 312 14.83 12.17 32.32
N LEU A 313 14.67 13.41 31.95
CA LEU A 313 13.37 14.03 31.73
C LEU A 313 13.46 14.94 30.51
N LYS A 314 12.79 14.56 29.43
CA LYS A 314 12.80 15.32 28.19
C LYS A 314 11.37 15.61 27.73
N PHE A 315 11.08 16.85 27.48
CA PHE A 315 9.85 17.30 26.83
C PHE A 315 10.05 17.33 25.31
N ARG A 316 9.05 16.91 24.57
CA ARG A 316 9.00 16.93 23.09
C ARG A 316 7.68 17.51 22.60
N ALA A 317 7.76 18.36 21.59
CA ALA A 317 6.59 18.85 20.86
C ALA A 317 6.91 18.93 19.37
N GLY A 318 5.97 18.53 18.52
CA GLY A 318 6.14 18.55 17.07
C GLY A 318 4.82 18.77 16.36
N PHE A 319 4.86 19.60 15.33
CA PHE A 319 3.76 19.81 14.39
C PHE A 319 4.26 19.64 12.98
N GLY A 320 3.49 18.98 12.13
CA GLY A 320 3.83 18.82 10.72
C GLY A 320 2.63 18.54 9.85
N ILE A 321 2.76 18.91 8.58
CA ILE A 321 1.79 18.64 7.54
C ILE A 321 2.46 17.71 6.52
N THR A 322 1.77 16.61 6.17
CA THR A 322 2.15 15.70 5.09
C THR A 322 1.01 15.58 4.07
N GLY A 323 1.35 15.21 2.83
CA GLY A 323 0.37 15.03 1.77
C GLY A 323 0.23 13.57 1.36
N SER A 324 -0.99 13.17 0.98
CA SER A 324 -1.26 11.89 0.33
C SER A 324 -1.63 12.08 -1.13
N LEU A 325 -1.18 11.14 -1.98
CA LEU A 325 -1.47 11.10 -3.41
C LEU A 325 -2.73 10.27 -3.67
N PRO A 326 -3.50 10.56 -4.76
CA PRO A 326 -4.50 9.62 -5.25
C PRO A 326 -3.85 8.29 -5.65
N THR A 327 -4.61 7.21 -5.50
CA THR A 327 -4.13 5.86 -5.83
C THR A 327 -3.72 5.76 -7.29
N ASP A 328 -4.61 6.14 -8.21
CA ASP A 328 -4.39 6.00 -9.65
C ASP A 328 -3.97 7.33 -10.30
N PRO A 329 -3.18 7.30 -11.37
CA PRO A 329 -2.94 8.46 -12.20
C PRO A 329 -4.20 8.82 -13.01
N TYR A 330 -4.24 10.03 -13.55
CA TYR A 330 -5.27 10.55 -14.46
C TYR A 330 -6.67 10.74 -13.87
N MET A 331 -6.88 10.53 -12.56
CA MET A 331 -8.19 10.69 -11.90
C MET A 331 -8.76 12.12 -12.00
N SER A 332 -7.92 13.09 -12.32
CA SER A 332 -8.33 14.49 -12.54
C SER A 332 -8.67 14.83 -14.00
N LEU A 333 -8.42 13.91 -14.93
CA LEU A 333 -8.56 14.14 -16.37
C LEU A 333 -9.85 13.53 -16.92
N ALA A 334 -10.37 14.11 -18.00
CA ALA A 334 -11.36 13.45 -18.81
C ALA A 334 -10.70 12.27 -19.54
N THR A 335 -11.10 11.06 -19.20
CA THR A 335 -10.64 9.85 -19.88
C THR A 335 -11.80 9.17 -20.60
N TYR A 336 -11.47 8.48 -21.70
CA TYR A 336 -12.43 7.72 -22.48
C TYR A 336 -12.03 6.24 -22.42
N GLY A 337 -12.99 5.39 -22.19
CA GLY A 337 -12.83 3.95 -22.22
C GLY A 337 -13.62 3.30 -23.34
N THR A 338 -13.19 2.10 -23.74
CA THR A 338 -13.99 1.21 -24.57
C THR A 338 -15.00 0.50 -23.65
N GLY A 339 -16.29 0.68 -23.92
CA GLY A 339 -17.36 -0.05 -23.25
C GLY A 339 -17.68 -1.38 -23.93
N ALA A 340 -18.31 -2.30 -23.20
CA ALA A 340 -19.06 -3.37 -23.83
C ALA A 340 -20.06 -2.77 -24.83
N GLY A 341 -20.29 -3.43 -25.95
CA GLY A 341 -21.12 -2.94 -27.00
C GLY A 341 -22.45 -2.36 -26.51
N ALA A 342 -22.89 -1.29 -27.14
CA ALA A 342 -24.17 -0.67 -26.88
C ALA A 342 -25.18 -1.01 -27.98
N TRP A 343 -26.44 -1.19 -27.61
CA TRP A 343 -27.50 -1.32 -28.57
C TRP A 343 -27.73 0.02 -29.29
N ASN A 344 -27.54 0.03 -30.61
CA ASN A 344 -27.85 1.19 -31.40
C ASN A 344 -29.31 1.10 -31.90
N ALA A 345 -30.20 1.86 -31.28
CA ALA A 345 -31.63 1.84 -31.62
C ALA A 345 -31.91 2.32 -33.02
N TYR A 346 -31.00 3.13 -33.63
CA TYR A 346 -31.17 3.64 -34.99
C TYR A 346 -30.85 2.60 -36.06
N THR A 347 -29.82 1.79 -35.86
CA THR A 347 -29.42 0.73 -36.79
C THR A 347 -30.02 -0.62 -36.47
N GLY A 348 -30.64 -0.79 -35.28
CA GLY A 348 -31.17 -2.05 -34.79
C GLY A 348 -30.10 -3.14 -34.57
N SER A 349 -28.85 -2.74 -34.26
CA SER A 349 -27.74 -3.66 -34.10
C SER A 349 -26.91 -3.34 -32.87
N TRP A 350 -26.19 -4.34 -32.36
CA TRP A 350 -25.20 -4.14 -31.32
C TRP A 350 -23.92 -3.57 -31.91
N LEU A 351 -23.46 -2.45 -31.38
CA LEU A 351 -22.11 -1.94 -31.61
C LEU A 351 -21.14 -2.77 -30.83
N THR A 352 -20.14 -3.34 -31.48
CA THR A 352 -19.14 -4.24 -30.88
C THR A 352 -18.15 -3.51 -29.97
N ALA A 353 -17.97 -2.21 -30.15
CA ALA A 353 -17.18 -1.34 -29.31
C ALA A 353 -17.74 0.06 -29.30
N THR A 354 -17.83 0.65 -28.13
CA THR A 354 -18.19 2.06 -27.94
C THR A 354 -17.07 2.76 -27.18
N TYR A 355 -16.81 4.01 -27.55
CA TYR A 355 -15.98 4.92 -26.77
C TYR A 355 -16.88 5.87 -26.02
N GLY A 356 -16.68 5.96 -24.70
CA GLY A 356 -17.41 6.90 -23.86
C GLY A 356 -16.57 7.41 -22.71
N PRO A 357 -16.96 8.53 -22.10
CA PRO A 357 -16.29 9.02 -20.90
C PRO A 357 -16.46 8.00 -19.77
N ASN A 358 -15.37 7.68 -19.11
CA ASN A 358 -15.35 6.77 -17.95
C ASN A 358 -14.96 7.47 -16.64
N ILE A 359 -14.53 8.72 -16.69
CA ILE A 359 -14.20 9.57 -15.54
C ILE A 359 -14.61 11.01 -15.87
N ASN A 360 -15.26 11.67 -14.91
CA ASN A 360 -15.48 13.13 -15.00
C ASN A 360 -14.18 13.84 -14.61
N PRO A 361 -13.75 14.87 -15.38
CA PRO A 361 -12.56 15.64 -15.05
C PRO A 361 -12.77 16.48 -13.78
N ASN A 362 -11.71 16.60 -12.99
CA ASN A 362 -11.65 17.51 -11.85
C ASN A 362 -10.34 18.30 -11.85
N PRO A 363 -10.29 19.48 -12.49
CA PRO A 363 -9.08 20.31 -12.51
C PRO A 363 -8.68 20.82 -11.13
N ASP A 364 -9.59 20.78 -10.15
CA ASP A 364 -9.38 21.24 -8.79
C ASP A 364 -9.01 20.13 -7.81
N LEU A 365 -8.85 18.88 -8.28
CA LEU A 365 -8.38 17.77 -7.45
C LEU A 365 -7.02 18.13 -6.85
N LYS A 366 -6.94 18.11 -5.51
CA LYS A 366 -5.77 18.56 -4.74
C LYS A 366 -5.29 17.51 -3.75
N TRP A 367 -4.16 17.81 -3.12
CA TRP A 367 -3.55 16.98 -2.08
C TRP A 367 -4.46 16.79 -0.87
N GLU A 368 -4.63 15.56 -0.44
CA GLU A 368 -5.09 15.24 0.91
C GLU A 368 -4.01 15.61 1.91
N LYS A 369 -4.36 16.33 2.98
CA LYS A 369 -3.42 16.86 3.96
C LYS A 369 -3.60 16.17 5.31
N ASN A 370 -2.51 15.67 5.86
CA ASN A 370 -2.44 15.11 7.19
C ASN A 370 -1.69 16.09 8.11
N GLU A 371 -2.43 16.80 8.96
CA GLU A 371 -1.91 17.69 10.00
C GLU A 371 -1.72 16.88 11.28
N SER A 372 -0.51 16.82 11.81
CA SER A 372 -0.18 16.03 13.00
C SER A 372 0.47 16.92 14.06
N LEU A 373 -0.10 16.94 15.26
CA LEU A 373 0.48 17.52 16.48
C LEU A 373 0.78 16.38 17.43
N ASN A 374 2.02 16.31 17.94
CA ASN A 374 2.46 15.38 18.95
C ASN A 374 3.12 16.16 20.10
N ILE A 375 2.80 15.79 21.34
CA ILE A 375 3.43 16.32 22.56
C ILE A 375 3.74 15.14 23.47
N GLY A 376 4.97 15.04 23.96
CA GLY A 376 5.37 13.90 24.77
C GLY A 376 6.48 14.19 25.75
N PHE A 377 6.64 13.26 26.68
CA PHE A 377 7.73 13.22 27.65
C PHE A 377 8.46 11.88 27.55
N ASP A 378 9.79 11.95 27.55
CA ASP A 378 10.65 10.80 27.77
C ASP A 378 11.19 10.92 29.21
N PHE A 379 11.15 9.84 29.98
CA PHE A 379 11.64 9.82 31.34
C PHE A 379 12.43 8.57 31.68
N GLY A 380 13.44 8.73 32.53
CA GLY A 380 14.23 7.67 33.13
C GLY A 380 14.29 7.89 34.64
N LEU A 381 14.07 6.85 35.42
CA LEU A 381 13.98 6.86 36.88
C LEU A 381 14.80 5.74 37.46
N LEU A 382 15.18 5.86 38.76
CA LEU A 382 15.80 4.82 39.53
C LEU A 382 17.16 4.33 38.98
N GLY A 383 18.00 5.26 38.52
CA GLY A 383 19.29 4.93 37.91
C GLY A 383 19.14 4.22 36.56
N GLY A 384 18.09 4.59 35.76
CA GLY A 384 17.80 3.99 34.46
C GLY A 384 17.07 2.65 34.51
N ARG A 385 16.66 2.20 35.70
CA ARG A 385 15.91 0.91 35.84
C ARG A 385 14.47 1.00 35.38
N LEU A 386 13.86 2.18 35.39
CA LEU A 386 12.54 2.43 34.83
C LEU A 386 12.65 3.54 33.79
N ASN A 387 12.39 3.21 32.55
CA ASN A 387 12.37 4.16 31.43
C ASN A 387 10.99 4.12 30.77
N GLY A 388 10.54 5.26 30.29
CA GLY A 388 9.26 5.30 29.62
C GLY A 388 9.05 6.53 28.75
N THR A 389 8.00 6.46 27.94
CA THR A 389 7.51 7.57 27.15
C THR A 389 6.01 7.70 27.35
N ILE A 390 5.52 8.92 27.41
CA ILE A 390 4.11 9.25 27.33
C ILE A 390 3.91 10.27 26.23
N ASP A 391 3.04 9.95 25.28
CA ASP A 391 2.75 10.79 24.13
C ASP A 391 1.25 11.05 24.03
N TRP A 392 0.89 12.29 23.74
CA TRP A 392 -0.42 12.67 23.26
C TRP A 392 -0.31 13.17 21.83
N TYR A 393 -1.22 12.71 20.97
CA TYR A 393 -1.25 13.13 19.58
C TYR A 393 -2.64 13.53 19.11
N SER A 394 -2.67 14.42 18.12
CA SER A 394 -3.87 14.78 17.36
C SER A 394 -3.51 14.86 15.88
N ARG A 395 -4.09 13.95 15.08
CA ARG A 395 -3.94 13.94 13.63
C ARG A 395 -5.27 14.29 12.97
N THR A 396 -5.23 15.24 12.05
CA THR A 396 -6.40 15.63 11.25
C THR A 396 -6.07 15.44 9.78
N THR A 397 -6.83 14.58 9.10
CA THR A 397 -6.75 14.40 7.66
C THR A 397 -7.85 15.24 7.03
N ARG A 398 -7.46 16.19 6.19
CA ARG A 398 -8.37 17.11 5.47
C ARG A 398 -8.35 16.82 3.99
N ASP A 399 -9.42 17.23 3.32
CA ASP A 399 -9.55 17.11 1.88
C ASP A 399 -9.40 15.63 1.41
N LEU A 400 -10.06 14.70 2.12
CA LEU A 400 -10.06 13.27 1.80
C LEU A 400 -10.44 13.06 0.32
N ILE A 401 -9.64 12.28 -0.38
CA ILE A 401 -9.89 11.96 -1.79
C ILE A 401 -10.81 10.75 -1.86
N SER A 402 -11.99 10.93 -2.44
CA SER A 402 -12.96 9.85 -2.64
C SER A 402 -13.77 10.06 -3.92
N SER A 403 -14.49 9.02 -4.32
CA SER A 403 -15.42 9.08 -5.46
C SER A 403 -16.82 9.39 -4.95
N TYR A 404 -17.45 10.41 -5.48
CA TYR A 404 -18.79 10.85 -5.12
C TYR A 404 -19.75 10.75 -6.30
N ASN A 405 -21.03 10.59 -6.01
CA ASN A 405 -22.06 10.62 -7.03
C ASN A 405 -22.08 12.00 -7.70
N ALA A 406 -21.96 11.99 -9.02
CA ALA A 406 -21.94 13.21 -9.80
C ALA A 406 -23.34 13.81 -9.94
N GLN A 407 -23.43 15.14 -9.96
CA GLN A 407 -24.67 15.85 -10.24
C GLN A 407 -25.02 15.71 -11.74
N GLN A 408 -26.04 14.94 -12.03
CA GLN A 408 -26.53 14.79 -13.38
C GLN A 408 -27.75 15.72 -13.63
N PRO A 409 -27.90 16.26 -14.86
CA PRO A 409 -27.19 15.92 -16.10
C PRO A 409 -25.91 16.73 -16.36
N SER A 410 -25.44 17.55 -15.40
CA SER A 410 -24.29 18.44 -15.60
C SER A 410 -22.98 17.68 -15.87
N LEU A 411 -22.84 16.50 -15.31
CA LEU A 411 -21.69 15.62 -15.50
C LEU A 411 -22.14 14.33 -16.24
N ILE A 412 -21.33 13.88 -17.20
CA ILE A 412 -21.71 12.77 -18.09
C ILE A 412 -21.58 11.42 -17.38
N TYR A 413 -20.55 11.26 -16.54
CA TYR A 413 -20.33 10.04 -15.80
C TYR A 413 -20.98 10.13 -14.40
N ASN A 414 -21.43 9.01 -13.85
CA ASN A 414 -22.20 8.98 -12.62
C ASN A 414 -21.41 9.27 -11.36
N THR A 415 -20.08 9.29 -11.43
CA THR A 415 -19.20 9.61 -10.30
C THR A 415 -18.12 10.61 -10.68
N ILE A 416 -17.61 11.33 -9.67
CA ILE A 416 -16.47 12.23 -9.79
C ILE A 416 -15.53 12.01 -8.59
N THR A 417 -14.21 11.95 -8.87
CA THR A 417 -13.20 11.95 -7.82
C THR A 417 -12.92 13.37 -7.37
N THR A 418 -13.08 13.62 -6.07
CA THR A 418 -12.91 14.97 -5.50
C THR A 418 -12.47 14.92 -4.03
N ASN A 419 -12.08 16.07 -3.51
CA ASN A 419 -11.64 16.22 -2.14
C ASN A 419 -12.85 16.61 -1.27
N VAL A 420 -13.34 15.68 -0.47
CA VAL A 420 -14.46 15.90 0.44
C VAL A 420 -14.23 15.18 1.75
N GLY A 421 -14.49 15.89 2.83
CA GLY A 421 -14.46 15.29 4.16
C GLY A 421 -13.19 15.57 4.95
N THR A 422 -13.34 15.35 6.24
CA THR A 422 -12.27 15.52 7.22
C THR A 422 -12.39 14.44 8.28
N MET A 423 -11.28 13.81 8.59
CA MET A 423 -11.17 12.82 9.65
C MET A 423 -10.22 13.32 10.74
N ARG A 424 -10.51 13.02 11.99
CA ARG A 424 -9.62 13.32 13.10
C ARG A 424 -9.38 12.11 13.97
N ASN A 425 -8.10 11.91 14.30
CA ASN A 425 -7.62 10.84 15.16
C ASN A 425 -6.82 11.44 16.32
N ARG A 426 -7.15 11.08 17.57
CA ARG A 426 -6.48 11.53 18.79
C ARG A 426 -6.21 10.36 19.70
N GLY A 427 -5.08 10.39 20.37
CA GLY A 427 -4.75 9.31 21.28
C GLY A 427 -3.73 9.70 22.33
N ILE A 428 -3.56 8.76 23.26
CA ILE A 428 -2.51 8.77 24.26
C ILE A 428 -1.80 7.43 24.17
N GLU A 429 -0.48 7.48 24.18
CA GLU A 429 0.39 6.30 24.13
C GLU A 429 1.33 6.33 25.34
N LEU A 430 1.50 5.19 25.99
CA LEU A 430 2.41 4.98 27.11
C LEU A 430 3.25 3.75 26.82
N ALA A 431 4.57 3.89 26.91
CA ALA A 431 5.51 2.78 26.88
C ALA A 431 6.39 2.83 28.12
N LEU A 432 6.49 1.70 28.84
CA LEU A 432 7.31 1.53 30.03
C LEU A 432 8.24 0.33 29.86
N ASN A 433 9.50 0.51 30.22
CA ASN A 433 10.51 -0.54 30.28
C ASN A 433 11.11 -0.54 31.68
N ALA A 434 10.96 -1.63 32.40
CA ALA A 434 11.45 -1.76 33.79
C ALA A 434 12.42 -2.93 33.95
N GLU A 435 13.60 -2.66 34.48
CA GLU A 435 14.48 -3.66 35.02
C GLU A 435 14.04 -3.95 36.49
N VAL A 436 13.04 -4.84 36.63
CA VAL A 436 12.35 -5.07 37.91
C VAL A 436 13.27 -5.70 38.94
N VAL A 437 14.05 -6.69 38.49
CA VAL A 437 15.05 -7.37 39.34
C VAL A 437 16.35 -7.47 38.56
N LYS A 438 17.45 -7.10 39.21
CA LYS A 438 18.81 -7.32 38.70
C LYS A 438 19.68 -7.80 39.82
N THR A 439 20.12 -9.03 39.74
CA THR A 439 21.12 -9.64 40.65
C THR A 439 22.31 -10.12 39.81
N LYS A 440 23.32 -10.66 40.46
CA LYS A 440 24.48 -11.23 39.76
C LYS A 440 24.10 -12.40 38.85
N ASP A 441 23.09 -13.19 39.22
CA ASP A 441 22.75 -14.46 38.60
C ASP A 441 21.34 -14.44 37.96
N PHE A 442 20.56 -13.37 38.17
CA PHE A 442 19.18 -13.27 37.68
C PHE A 442 18.83 -11.85 37.29
N SER A 443 18.24 -11.70 36.12
CA SER A 443 17.71 -10.42 35.60
C SER A 443 16.28 -10.64 35.13
N TYR A 444 15.38 -9.77 35.56
CA TYR A 444 13.98 -9.73 35.07
C TYR A 444 13.63 -8.33 34.57
N THR A 445 13.30 -8.25 33.29
CA THR A 445 12.83 -7.02 32.64
C THR A 445 11.37 -7.17 32.23
N ALA A 446 10.59 -6.13 32.46
CA ALA A 446 9.17 -6.05 32.04
C ALA A 446 8.97 -4.88 31.11
N ASN A 447 8.23 -5.12 30.01
CA ASN A 447 7.84 -4.10 29.06
C ASN A 447 6.31 -3.98 29.09
N PHE A 448 5.80 -2.76 29.18
CA PHE A 448 4.38 -2.46 29.15
C PHE A 448 4.10 -1.39 28.12
N THR A 449 3.11 -1.61 27.27
CA THR A 449 2.61 -0.63 26.29
C THR A 449 1.11 -0.49 26.46
N PHE A 450 0.66 0.74 26.42
CA PHE A 450 -0.76 1.09 26.43
C PHE A 450 -1.03 2.15 25.38
N SER A 451 -2.12 2.00 24.63
CA SER A 451 -2.60 3.01 23.69
C SER A 451 -4.11 3.16 23.81
N TYR A 452 -4.55 4.39 23.80
CA TYR A 452 -5.96 4.76 23.67
C TYR A 452 -6.12 5.66 22.47
N GLU A 453 -7.01 5.27 21.55
CA GLU A 453 -7.26 5.96 20.30
C GLU A 453 -8.74 6.30 20.16
N ASN A 454 -9.03 7.49 19.68
CA ASN A 454 -10.37 7.95 19.32
C ASN A 454 -10.34 8.55 17.91
N ASN A 455 -10.91 7.83 16.93
CA ASN A 455 -11.07 8.34 15.59
C ASN A 455 -12.52 8.83 15.36
N LYS A 456 -12.65 9.88 14.58
CA LYS A 456 -13.96 10.42 14.17
C LYS A 456 -13.89 11.00 12.77
N LEU A 457 -14.91 10.69 12.00
CA LEU A 457 -15.20 11.40 10.76
C LEU A 457 -15.87 12.72 11.14
N THR A 458 -15.18 13.85 10.96
CA THR A 458 -15.69 15.15 11.40
C THR A 458 -16.51 15.86 10.33
N SER A 459 -16.32 15.51 9.06
CA SER A 459 -17.13 15.98 7.93
C SER A 459 -17.09 15.00 6.78
N LEU A 460 -18.22 14.79 6.09
CA LEU A 460 -18.38 14.12 4.80
C LEU A 460 -18.83 15.08 3.70
N SER A 461 -18.78 16.37 3.95
CA SER A 461 -19.36 17.39 3.10
C SER A 461 -18.36 18.50 2.79
N ASN A 462 -18.55 19.14 1.64
CA ASN A 462 -17.94 20.42 1.26
C ASN A 462 -19.03 21.36 0.73
N ASP A 463 -18.67 22.47 0.09
CA ASP A 463 -19.64 23.43 -0.41
C ASP A 463 -20.52 22.89 -1.54
N VAL A 464 -20.01 21.94 -2.32
CA VAL A 464 -20.66 21.34 -3.48
C VAL A 464 -21.32 20.00 -3.14
N TYR A 465 -20.61 19.12 -2.44
CA TYR A 465 -21.06 17.78 -2.12
C TYR A 465 -21.52 17.68 -0.68
N LYS A 466 -22.79 17.36 -0.49
CA LYS A 466 -23.43 17.24 0.82
C LYS A 466 -23.83 15.78 1.06
N SER A 467 -23.21 15.16 2.07
CA SER A 467 -23.60 13.82 2.54
C SER A 467 -23.47 13.77 4.04
N SER A 468 -24.46 13.25 4.73
CA SER A 468 -24.40 13.00 6.18
C SER A 468 -23.90 11.60 6.52
N TYR A 469 -24.02 10.68 5.60
CA TYR A 469 -23.52 9.31 5.73
C TYR A 469 -23.27 8.67 4.35
N GLU A 470 -22.49 7.61 4.35
CA GLU A 470 -22.23 6.75 3.20
C GLU A 470 -22.15 5.29 3.66
N ASP A 471 -22.95 4.42 3.05
CA ASP A 471 -22.95 3.00 3.37
C ASP A 471 -21.98 2.24 2.45
N GLN A 472 -21.10 1.44 3.04
CA GLN A 472 -20.03 0.76 2.33
C GLN A 472 -20.01 -0.74 2.62
N TYR A 473 -19.39 -1.50 1.71
CA TYR A 473 -19.17 -2.95 1.75
C TYR A 473 -20.46 -3.75 1.76
N ASP A 474 -20.78 -4.32 0.61
CA ASP A 474 -21.90 -5.26 0.48
C ASP A 474 -21.67 -6.51 1.35
N LEU A 475 -22.68 -6.88 2.10
CA LEU A 475 -22.66 -8.13 2.85
C LEU A 475 -22.78 -9.31 1.86
N PRO A 476 -22.20 -10.49 2.20
CA PRO A 476 -22.19 -11.63 1.30
C PRO A 476 -23.57 -12.19 1.02
N SER A 477 -23.73 -12.71 -0.21
CA SER A 477 -24.86 -13.58 -0.58
C SER A 477 -24.90 -14.89 0.28
N PRO A 478 -26.06 -15.52 0.52
CA PRO A 478 -27.32 -15.34 -0.20
C PRO A 478 -28.21 -14.23 0.37
N GLY A 479 -29.05 -13.72 -0.49
CA GLY A 479 -29.86 -12.54 -0.21
C GLY A 479 -29.10 -11.25 -0.52
N ASN A 480 -29.69 -10.13 -0.26
CA ASN A 480 -29.03 -8.84 -0.32
C ASN A 480 -29.20 -8.15 1.04
N PRO A 481 -28.43 -8.56 2.05
CA PRO A 481 -28.61 -8.06 3.42
C PRO A 481 -28.20 -6.60 3.59
N GLY A 482 -27.72 -5.94 2.53
CA GLY A 482 -27.33 -4.54 2.53
C GLY A 482 -25.84 -4.32 2.79
N LYS A 483 -25.50 -3.15 3.29
CA LYS A 483 -24.12 -2.73 3.56
C LYS A 483 -23.73 -3.05 5.01
N ALA A 484 -22.44 -3.40 5.22
CA ALA A 484 -21.91 -3.78 6.54
C ALA A 484 -21.49 -2.60 7.41
N TYR A 485 -21.07 -1.52 6.78
CA TYR A 485 -20.49 -0.36 7.47
C TYR A 485 -21.16 0.93 7.04
N ARG A 486 -21.26 1.85 7.98
CA ARG A 486 -21.69 3.23 7.72
C ARG A 486 -20.60 4.20 8.10
N LEU A 487 -20.20 5.05 7.15
CA LEU A 487 -19.44 6.25 7.40
C LEU A 487 -20.45 7.37 7.71
N GLN A 488 -20.38 7.94 8.92
CA GLN A 488 -21.30 9.00 9.37
C GLN A 488 -20.55 10.08 10.11
N GLU A 489 -20.91 11.34 9.87
CA GLU A 489 -20.34 12.47 10.59
C GLU A 489 -20.50 12.32 12.11
N GLY A 490 -19.44 12.60 12.86
CA GLY A 490 -19.39 12.47 14.31
C GLY A 490 -19.15 11.06 14.84
N GLN A 491 -19.19 10.03 13.98
CA GLN A 491 -18.96 8.63 14.36
C GLN A 491 -17.54 8.17 14.01
N PRO A 492 -17.05 7.08 14.62
CA PRO A 492 -15.85 6.39 14.19
C PRO A 492 -15.98 5.90 12.75
N ILE A 493 -14.82 5.83 12.05
CA ILE A 493 -14.78 5.22 10.72
C ILE A 493 -15.10 3.73 10.84
N ALA A 494 -15.82 3.20 9.84
CA ALA A 494 -16.22 1.81 9.75
C ALA A 494 -17.06 1.32 10.96
N SER A 495 -18.01 2.15 11.39
CA SER A 495 -19.03 1.70 12.34
C SER A 495 -19.92 0.63 11.71
N PHE A 496 -20.08 -0.51 12.38
CA PHE A 496 -20.99 -1.54 11.92
C PHE A 496 -22.40 -0.96 11.84
N PHE A 497 -23.09 -1.30 10.76
CA PHE A 497 -24.45 -0.87 10.51
C PHE A 497 -25.31 -2.06 10.07
N GLY A 498 -26.50 -2.21 10.63
CA GLY A 498 -27.40 -3.28 10.28
C GLY A 498 -28.78 -3.11 10.92
N TYR A 499 -29.67 -3.99 10.54
CA TYR A 499 -31.01 -4.04 11.14
C TYR A 499 -30.94 -4.68 12.53
N VAL A 500 -31.65 -4.09 13.47
CA VAL A 500 -31.91 -4.68 14.80
C VAL A 500 -33.22 -5.48 14.69
N CYS A 501 -33.18 -6.75 15.04
CA CYS A 501 -34.36 -7.58 15.07
C CYS A 501 -35.04 -7.45 16.44
N ASP A 502 -36.24 -6.91 16.47
CA ASP A 502 -37.06 -6.77 17.70
C ASP A 502 -37.89 -8.04 18.04
N GLY A 503 -37.61 -9.14 17.33
CA GLY A 503 -38.31 -10.42 17.51
C GLY A 503 -39.17 -10.80 16.31
N ILE A 504 -39.82 -11.95 16.42
CA ILE A 504 -40.77 -12.45 15.43
C ILE A 504 -42.17 -12.10 15.95
N ASN A 505 -42.95 -11.35 15.17
CA ASN A 505 -44.35 -11.16 15.46
C ASN A 505 -45.07 -12.54 15.39
N PRO A 506 -45.83 -12.92 16.43
CA PRO A 506 -46.56 -14.18 16.45
C PRO A 506 -47.65 -14.25 15.37
#